data_a0e9fb13c5559b72fd4dc98f9dc64b6a
#
_entry.id   a0e9fb13c5559b72fd4dc98f9dc64b6a
#
_cell.length_a   1.000
_cell.length_b   1.000
_cell.length_c   1.000
_cell.angle_alpha   90.00
_cell.angle_beta   90.00
_cell.angle_gamma   90.00
#
_symmetry.space_group_name_H-M   'P 1'
#
loop_
_entity.id
_entity.type
_entity.pdbx_description
1 polymer ?
#
loop_
_entity_poly.entity_id
_entity_poly.type
_entity_poly.pdbx_seq_one_letter_code
_entity_poly.pdbx_strand_id
1 'polypeptide(L)'
;MAGEHSVLSPSKGEMILSCPAALGATKGIVDAPSKYAAEGTVYHEIAADVLKCNDIAWTCGDFVGNEMSADGFDFVIDEENAAHAQRYVDNVRALGGAQFYEQRLDTSDVVGVPCQGGTTDAVILDFEASTIRIRDLKFG
;
A
#
# COMPACT_ATOMS: atom_id res chain seq x y z
N MET A 1 3.39 13.60 -11.73
CA MET A 1 2.74 12.85 -12.83
C MET A 1 1.86 11.81 -12.17
N ALA A 2 0.55 11.91 -12.36
CA ALA A 2 -0.37 10.87 -11.91
C ALA A 2 0.04 9.56 -12.60
N GLY A 3 0.43 8.57 -11.82
CA GLY A 3 0.82 7.28 -12.38
C GLY A 3 -0.35 6.68 -13.15
N GLU A 4 -0.14 6.31 -14.40
CA GLU A 4 -1.13 5.54 -15.15
C GLU A 4 -1.44 4.28 -14.33
N HIS A 5 -2.66 4.23 -13.80
CA HIS A 5 -3.12 3.04 -13.13
C HIS A 5 -3.17 1.89 -14.13
N SER A 6 -2.49 0.81 -13.81
CA SER A 6 -2.52 -0.42 -14.59
C SER A 6 -3.98 -0.85 -14.83
N VAL A 7 -4.31 -1.19 -16.09
CA VAL A 7 -5.66 -1.65 -16.45
C VAL A 7 -6.02 -2.93 -15.69
N LEU A 8 -5.03 -3.81 -15.46
CA LEU A 8 -5.15 -5.05 -14.71
C LEU A 8 -4.45 -4.92 -13.33
N SER A 9 -4.76 -3.84 -12.60
CA SER A 9 -4.15 -3.68 -11.27
C SER A 9 -4.57 -4.81 -10.33
N PRO A 10 -3.70 -5.25 -9.40
CA PRO A 10 -4.04 -6.28 -8.43
C PRO A 10 -5.30 -5.96 -7.62
N SER A 11 -5.54 -4.69 -7.31
CA SER A 11 -6.74 -4.20 -6.62
C SER A 11 -8.06 -4.43 -7.38
N LYS A 12 -7.98 -4.61 -8.70
CA LYS A 12 -9.13 -4.93 -9.57
C LYS A 12 -9.26 -6.42 -9.88
N GLY A 13 -8.35 -7.25 -9.37
CA GLY A 13 -8.25 -8.66 -9.71
C GLY A 13 -9.54 -9.43 -9.47
N GLU A 14 -10.16 -9.27 -8.30
CA GLU A 14 -11.42 -9.94 -7.95
C GLU A 14 -12.55 -9.54 -8.90
N MET A 15 -12.70 -8.26 -9.21
CA MET A 15 -13.70 -7.76 -10.15
C MET A 15 -13.51 -8.36 -11.54
N ILE A 16 -12.26 -8.42 -12.02
CA ILE A 16 -11.92 -8.94 -13.35
C ILE A 16 -12.18 -10.44 -13.43
N LEU A 17 -11.81 -11.20 -12.39
CA LEU A 17 -12.03 -12.64 -12.32
C LEU A 17 -13.51 -12.97 -12.24
N SER A 18 -14.29 -12.17 -11.52
CA SER A 18 -15.74 -12.36 -11.37
C SER A 18 -16.52 -11.97 -12.63
N CYS A 19 -16.09 -10.94 -13.34
CA CYS A 19 -16.74 -10.45 -14.55
C CYS A 19 -15.73 -9.83 -15.53
N PRO A 20 -15.24 -10.57 -16.53
CA PRO A 20 -14.31 -10.04 -17.53
C PRO A 20 -14.83 -8.81 -18.29
N ALA A 21 -16.15 -8.66 -18.43
CA ALA A 21 -16.77 -7.50 -19.06
C ALA A 21 -16.68 -6.21 -18.20
N ALA A 22 -16.37 -6.33 -16.92
CA ALA A 22 -16.27 -5.18 -16.00
C ALA A 22 -15.20 -4.17 -16.45
N LEU A 23 -14.11 -4.62 -17.06
CA LEU A 23 -13.08 -3.73 -17.60
C LEU A 23 -13.65 -2.80 -18.68
N GLY A 24 -14.50 -3.33 -19.56
CA GLY A 24 -15.17 -2.53 -20.58
C GLY A 24 -16.23 -1.59 -19.99
N ALA A 25 -17.00 -2.11 -19.04
CA ALA A 25 -18.08 -1.36 -18.40
C ALA A 25 -17.58 -0.20 -17.52
N THR A 26 -16.39 -0.33 -16.91
CA THR A 26 -15.79 0.71 -16.06
C THR A 26 -14.86 1.65 -16.81
N LYS A 27 -14.66 1.45 -18.11
CA LYS A 27 -13.79 2.29 -18.92
C LYS A 27 -14.33 3.73 -18.98
N GLY A 28 -13.52 4.67 -18.49
CA GLY A 28 -13.85 6.10 -18.47
C GLY A 28 -14.65 6.53 -17.23
N ILE A 29 -14.98 5.63 -16.32
CA ILE A 29 -15.50 6.00 -15.00
C ILE A 29 -14.31 6.48 -14.17
N VAL A 30 -14.36 7.74 -13.74
CA VAL A 30 -13.40 8.31 -12.79
C VAL A 30 -13.91 8.01 -11.39
N ASP A 31 -13.16 7.23 -10.64
CA ASP A 31 -13.47 6.98 -9.22
C ASP A 31 -13.38 8.31 -8.46
N ALA A 32 -14.45 8.69 -7.80
CA ALA A 32 -14.42 9.86 -6.93
C ALA A 32 -13.55 9.55 -5.70
N PRO A 33 -12.71 10.50 -5.24
CA PRO A 33 -11.93 10.30 -4.03
C PRO A 33 -12.86 9.95 -2.86
N SER A 34 -12.53 8.86 -2.17
CA SER A 34 -13.25 8.45 -0.96
C SER A 34 -12.47 8.90 0.26
N LYS A 35 -13.16 9.52 1.23
CA LYS A 35 -12.51 9.90 2.49
C LYS A 35 -11.84 8.69 3.18
N TYR A 36 -12.46 7.52 3.13
CA TYR A 36 -11.89 6.29 3.70
C TYR A 36 -10.62 5.84 2.96
N ALA A 37 -10.60 5.94 1.63
CA ALA A 37 -9.41 5.61 0.85
C ALA A 37 -8.28 6.62 1.12
N ALA A 38 -8.61 7.91 1.22
CA ALA A 38 -7.66 8.95 1.56
C ALA A 38 -7.08 8.78 2.97
N GLU A 39 -7.90 8.40 3.95
CA GLU A 39 -7.46 8.07 5.30
C GLU A 39 -6.48 6.89 5.27
N GLY A 40 -6.81 5.82 4.54
CA GLY A 40 -5.91 4.70 4.32
C GLY A 40 -4.57 5.14 3.75
N THR A 41 -4.56 6.02 2.76
CA THR A 41 -3.34 6.57 2.14
C THR A 41 -2.45 7.26 3.19
N VAL A 42 -3.02 8.08 4.09
CA VAL A 42 -2.27 8.76 5.16
C VAL A 42 -1.56 7.74 6.07
N TYR A 43 -2.27 6.71 6.51
CA TYR A 43 -1.66 5.71 7.40
C TYR A 43 -0.66 4.79 6.69
N HIS A 44 -0.80 4.57 5.38
CA HIS A 44 0.23 3.92 4.57
C HIS A 44 1.52 4.77 4.52
N GLU A 45 1.40 6.09 4.32
CA GLU A 45 2.55 7.01 4.33
C GLU A 45 3.26 6.99 5.69
N ILE A 46 2.51 7.09 6.80
CA ILE A 46 3.07 7.03 8.15
C ILE A 46 3.82 5.71 8.37
N ALA A 47 3.22 4.57 8.03
CA ALA A 47 3.85 3.27 8.20
C ALA A 47 5.12 3.12 7.34
N ALA A 48 5.08 3.60 6.10
CA ALA A 48 6.22 3.58 5.20
C ALA A 48 7.37 4.46 5.72
N ASP A 49 7.08 5.65 6.23
CA ASP A 49 8.08 6.56 6.80
C ASP A 49 8.74 5.94 8.04
N VAL A 50 7.95 5.37 8.93
CA VAL A 50 8.46 4.67 10.13
C VAL A 50 9.32 3.46 9.75
N LEU A 51 8.93 2.69 8.73
CA LEU A 51 9.71 1.54 8.25
C LEU A 51 11.02 1.96 7.57
N LYS A 52 11.02 3.06 6.80
CA LYS A 52 12.21 3.59 6.12
C LYS A 52 13.19 4.26 7.08
N CYS A 53 12.71 4.71 8.24
CA CYS A 53 13.57 5.28 9.26
C CYS A 53 14.41 4.19 9.93
N ASN A 54 15.74 4.44 10.01
CA ASN A 54 16.66 3.53 10.70
C ASN A 54 16.57 3.65 12.24
N ASP A 55 15.81 4.61 12.77
CA ASP A 55 15.57 4.74 14.19
C ASP A 55 14.39 3.87 14.62
N ILE A 56 14.70 2.78 15.28
CA ILE A 56 13.69 1.82 15.77
C ILE A 56 12.81 2.41 16.89
N ALA A 57 13.23 3.48 17.52
CA ALA A 57 12.45 4.17 18.54
C ALA A 57 11.33 5.03 17.94
N TRP A 58 11.41 5.37 16.64
CA TRP A 58 10.36 6.11 15.96
C TRP A 58 9.19 5.21 15.61
N THR A 59 7.99 5.67 15.94
CA THR A 59 6.76 4.89 15.89
C THR A 59 5.64 5.65 15.17
N CYS A 60 4.60 4.96 14.75
CA CYS A 60 3.40 5.61 14.22
C CYS A 60 2.71 6.50 15.28
N GLY A 61 2.90 6.22 16.57
CA GLY A 61 2.40 7.03 17.66
C GLY A 61 2.97 8.45 17.73
N ASP A 62 4.17 8.67 17.17
CA ASP A 62 4.79 9.99 17.13
C ASP A 62 4.07 10.97 16.19
N PHE A 63 3.18 10.46 15.35
CA PHE A 63 2.34 11.27 14.45
C PHE A 63 0.99 11.66 15.07
N VAL A 64 0.60 11.08 16.20
CA VAL A 64 -0.71 11.36 16.83
C VAL A 64 -0.86 12.85 17.14
N GLY A 65 -1.99 13.41 16.72
CA GLY A 65 -2.30 14.84 16.83
C GLY A 65 -1.78 15.70 15.68
N ASN A 66 -0.95 15.16 14.77
CA ASN A 66 -0.52 15.89 13.58
C ASN A 66 -1.66 15.94 12.55
N GLU A 67 -1.68 16.99 11.75
CA GLU A 67 -2.56 17.10 10.58
C GLU A 67 -1.83 16.58 9.35
N MET A 68 -2.49 15.70 8.60
CA MET A 68 -2.02 15.19 7.31
C MET A 68 -3.14 15.22 6.29
N SER A 69 -2.79 15.38 5.01
CA SER A 69 -3.78 15.51 3.93
C SER A 69 -3.53 14.49 2.83
N ALA A 70 -4.60 13.87 2.34
CA ALA A 70 -4.55 13.01 1.15
C ALA A 70 -5.83 13.19 0.32
N ASP A 71 -5.70 13.16 -1.00
CA ASP A 71 -6.81 13.23 -1.97
C ASP A 71 -7.82 14.38 -1.73
N GLY A 72 -7.35 15.50 -1.16
CA GLY A 72 -8.16 16.67 -0.85
C GLY A 72 -8.94 16.59 0.46
N PHE A 73 -8.64 15.64 1.32
CA PHE A 73 -9.18 15.53 2.68
C PHE A 73 -8.06 15.75 3.70
N ASP A 74 -8.43 16.40 4.81
CA ASP A 74 -7.54 16.63 5.95
C ASP A 74 -7.91 15.69 7.09
N PHE A 75 -6.88 15.14 7.75
CA PHE A 75 -7.01 14.19 8.85
C PHE A 75 -6.14 14.63 10.03
N VAL A 76 -6.68 14.50 11.22
CA VAL A 76 -5.89 14.54 12.45
C VAL A 76 -5.60 13.09 12.83
N ILE A 77 -4.33 12.75 12.96
CA ILE A 77 -3.92 11.37 13.26
C ILE A 77 -4.39 10.99 14.66
N ASP A 78 -5.21 9.96 14.75
CA ASP A 78 -5.72 9.43 15.99
C ASP A 78 -4.90 8.25 16.52
N GLU A 79 -5.03 7.99 17.83
CA GLU A 79 -4.27 6.96 18.54
C GLU A 79 -4.64 5.55 18.09
N GLU A 80 -5.91 5.28 17.80
CA GLU A 80 -6.40 3.94 17.45
C GLU A 80 -5.85 3.49 16.09
N ASN A 81 -5.97 4.34 15.09
CA ASN A 81 -5.45 4.08 13.76
C ASN A 81 -3.92 4.08 13.72
N ALA A 82 -3.25 4.96 14.48
CA ALA A 82 -1.80 4.94 14.62
C ALA A 82 -1.31 3.62 15.26
N ALA A 83 -2.02 3.11 16.27
CA ALA A 83 -1.71 1.82 16.87
C ALA A 83 -1.96 0.64 15.90
N HIS A 84 -2.96 0.77 15.02
CA HIS A 84 -3.19 -0.22 13.96
C HIS A 84 -2.03 -0.24 12.96
N ALA A 85 -1.60 0.91 12.47
CA ALA A 85 -0.44 1.04 11.59
C ALA A 85 0.85 0.52 12.27
N GLN A 86 1.02 0.79 13.58
CA GLN A 86 2.16 0.30 14.33
C GLN A 86 2.23 -1.23 14.40
N ARG A 87 1.10 -1.92 14.58
CA ARG A 87 1.07 -3.40 14.56
C ARG A 87 1.57 -3.96 13.23
N TYR A 88 1.25 -3.29 12.12
CA TYR A 88 1.79 -3.67 10.82
C TYR A 88 3.31 -3.46 10.76
N VAL A 89 3.80 -2.29 11.20
CA VAL A 89 5.23 -1.97 11.26
C VAL A 89 5.99 -3.00 12.09
N ASP A 90 5.49 -3.34 13.27
CA ASP A 90 6.10 -4.32 14.16
C ASP A 90 6.15 -5.71 13.52
N ASN A 91 5.08 -6.11 12.83
CA ASN A 91 5.03 -7.37 12.10
C ASN A 91 6.08 -7.42 10.99
N VAL A 92 6.22 -6.34 10.21
CA VAL A 92 7.22 -6.26 9.15
C VAL A 92 8.64 -6.28 9.72
N ARG A 93 8.91 -5.46 10.76
CA ARG A 93 10.22 -5.41 11.42
C ARG A 93 10.64 -6.75 12.04
N ALA A 94 9.69 -7.54 12.53
CA ALA A 94 9.95 -8.86 13.10
C ALA A 94 10.37 -9.92 12.08
N LEU A 95 10.15 -9.67 10.78
CA LEU A 95 10.53 -10.60 9.71
C LEU A 95 12.02 -10.46 9.40
N GLY A 96 12.75 -11.57 9.41
CA GLY A 96 14.13 -11.62 8.96
C GLY A 96 14.26 -11.50 7.45
N GLY A 97 15.43 -11.06 6.98
CA GLY A 97 15.76 -10.93 5.56
C GLY A 97 15.95 -9.47 5.11
N ALA A 98 16.17 -9.28 3.82
CA ALA A 98 16.28 -7.97 3.22
C ALA A 98 14.87 -7.39 3.00
N GLN A 99 14.61 -6.21 3.55
CA GLN A 99 13.31 -5.56 3.52
C GLN A 99 13.31 -4.36 2.57
N PHE A 100 12.27 -4.26 1.75
CA PHE A 100 12.07 -3.18 0.79
C PHE A 100 10.64 -2.65 0.95
N TYR A 101 10.48 -1.31 0.93
CA TYR A 101 9.22 -0.64 1.19
C TYR A 101 8.78 0.19 -0.01
N GLU A 102 7.47 0.26 -0.27
CA GLU A 102 6.88 1.01 -1.37
C GLU A 102 7.51 0.63 -2.72
N GLN A 103 7.67 -0.67 -2.96
CA GLN A 103 8.28 -1.15 -4.20
C GLN A 103 7.25 -1.27 -5.31
N ARG A 104 7.51 -0.58 -6.41
CA ARG A 104 6.77 -0.82 -7.64
C ARG A 104 7.26 -2.10 -8.30
N LEU A 105 6.35 -3.03 -8.47
CA LEU A 105 6.57 -4.30 -9.16
C LEU A 105 5.99 -4.20 -10.57
N ASP A 106 6.80 -4.44 -11.58
CA ASP A 106 6.36 -4.60 -12.96
C ASP A 106 6.06 -6.07 -13.22
N THR A 107 4.84 -6.37 -13.60
CA THR A 107 4.38 -7.73 -13.91
C THR A 107 4.08 -7.91 -15.40
N SER A 108 4.43 -6.95 -16.26
CA SER A 108 4.13 -6.94 -17.68
C SER A 108 4.58 -8.21 -18.38
N ASP A 109 5.80 -8.67 -18.10
CA ASP A 109 6.38 -9.86 -18.72
C ASP A 109 5.66 -11.15 -18.28
N VAL A 110 5.15 -11.18 -17.06
CA VAL A 110 4.45 -12.36 -16.48
C VAL A 110 3.05 -12.46 -17.06
N VAL A 111 2.34 -11.34 -17.16
CA VAL A 111 0.94 -11.32 -17.63
C VAL A 111 0.82 -11.11 -19.15
N GLY A 112 1.92 -10.81 -19.83
CA GLY A 112 1.94 -10.58 -21.29
C GLY A 112 1.21 -9.31 -21.74
N VAL A 113 0.98 -8.36 -20.84
CA VAL A 113 0.32 -7.08 -21.13
C VAL A 113 1.22 -5.94 -20.68
N PRO A 114 1.55 -4.98 -21.58
CA PRO A 114 2.45 -3.87 -21.27
C PRO A 114 1.93 -2.98 -20.14
N CYS A 115 2.84 -2.37 -19.40
CA CYS A 115 2.57 -1.41 -18.33
C CYS A 115 1.69 -1.97 -17.19
N GLN A 116 1.83 -3.27 -16.91
CA GLN A 116 1.12 -3.90 -15.79
C GLN A 116 2.00 -3.96 -14.55
N GLY A 117 1.38 -3.73 -13.41
CA GLY A 117 2.10 -3.79 -12.14
C GLY A 117 1.33 -3.11 -11.02
N GLY A 118 1.95 -3.06 -9.87
CA GLY A 118 1.41 -2.41 -8.68
C GLY A 118 2.53 -2.02 -7.73
N THR A 119 2.22 -1.20 -6.75
CA THR A 119 3.10 -0.91 -5.64
C THR A 119 2.72 -1.83 -4.48
N THR A 120 3.71 -2.43 -3.84
CA THR A 120 3.53 -3.23 -2.62
C THR A 120 4.13 -2.46 -1.45
N ASP A 121 3.45 -2.48 -0.31
CA ASP A 121 3.86 -1.73 0.88
C ASP A 121 5.17 -2.27 1.44
N ALA A 122 5.32 -3.60 1.56
CA ALA A 122 6.59 -4.21 1.96
C ALA A 122 6.85 -5.54 1.25
N VAL A 123 8.10 -5.72 0.81
CA VAL A 123 8.64 -7.00 0.30
C VAL A 123 9.81 -7.41 1.17
N ILE A 124 9.81 -8.65 1.62
CA ILE A 124 10.87 -9.23 2.44
C ILE A 124 11.48 -10.42 1.70
N LEU A 125 12.78 -10.37 1.42
CA LEU A 125 13.53 -11.42 0.77
C LEU A 125 14.34 -12.17 1.84
N ASP A 126 13.93 -13.39 2.13
CA ASP A 126 14.65 -14.28 3.02
C ASP A 126 15.45 -15.28 2.17
N PHE A 127 16.74 -14.99 1.99
CA PHE A 127 17.63 -15.79 1.14
C PHE A 127 17.97 -17.14 1.77
N GLU A 128 17.98 -17.23 3.10
CA GLU A 128 18.27 -18.49 3.80
C GLU A 128 17.10 -19.45 3.66
N ALA A 129 15.88 -18.96 3.83
CA ALA A 129 14.68 -19.76 3.65
C ALA A 129 14.21 -19.85 2.18
N SER A 130 14.89 -19.17 1.25
CA SER A 130 14.49 -19.04 -0.16
C SER A 130 13.02 -18.63 -0.32
N THR A 131 12.58 -17.65 0.47
CA THR A 131 11.19 -17.17 0.47
C THR A 131 11.09 -15.69 0.19
N ILE A 132 9.99 -15.32 -0.48
CA ILE A 132 9.57 -13.93 -0.67
C ILE A 132 8.28 -13.75 0.12
N ARG A 133 8.24 -12.74 0.99
CA ARG A 133 7.04 -12.37 1.74
C ARG A 133 6.60 -10.99 1.31
N ILE A 134 5.33 -10.86 0.97
CA ILE A 134 4.69 -9.59 0.68
C ILE A 134 3.77 -9.26 1.85
N ARG A 135 3.83 -8.02 2.32
CA ARG A 135 2.95 -7.49 3.35
C ARG A 135 2.28 -6.22 2.83
N ASP A 136 1.00 -6.13 3.08
CA ASP A 136 0.15 -5.06 2.61
C ASP A 136 -0.71 -4.60 3.79
N LEU A 137 -0.71 -3.30 4.06
CA LEU A 137 -1.48 -2.68 5.13
C LEU A 137 -2.90 -2.42 4.61
N LYS A 138 -3.90 -2.87 5.35
CA LYS A 138 -5.31 -2.62 5.01
C LYS A 138 -5.96 -1.76 6.07
N PHE A 139 -6.59 -0.69 5.62
CA PHE A 139 -7.46 0.17 6.40
C PHE A 139 -8.88 0.08 5.85
N GLY A 140 -9.87 -0.03 6.75
CA GLY A 140 -11.29 -0.13 6.42
C GLY A 140 -12.03 -1.16 7.23
#